data_a34c0de146a36b86cecb58a36176590d
#
_entry.id   a34c0de146a36b86cecb58a36176590d
#
_cell.length_a   1.000
_cell.length_b   1.000
_cell.length_c   1.000
_cell.angle_alpha   90.00
_cell.angle_beta   90.00
_cell.angle_gamma   90.00
#
_symmetry.space_group_name_H-M   'P 1'
#
loop_
_entity.id
_entity.type
_entity.pdbx_description
1 polymer ?
#
loop_
_entity_poly.entity_id
_entity_poly.type
_entity_poly.pdbx_seq_one_letter_code
_entity_poly.pdbx_strand_id
1 'polypeptide(L)'
;MTATINLIDYEIKPNDLITLLPGTIIQFRERTEKVRLCFAGFSSECVERINLIKSMVSSFSKITECPIVELQEDIASYLIDYFSLLARVTCDEKLSLPSEMTEVSLRSILTAVGLIYQRYSSKNHNTNRKEEICRELVGLVTEHYTEERRAQFYADKLGISLQHLSTTVKQVTGRNVLDVIAYVVIIDAKAKLKSSNMTIQEIAYSLNFP
;
A
#
# COMPACT_ATOMS: atom_id res chain seq x y z
N MET A 1 6.62 -16.50 4.60
CA MET A 1 6.77 -15.25 5.40
C MET A 1 5.40 -14.62 5.59
N THR A 2 5.13 -14.01 6.75
CA THR A 2 3.82 -13.36 6.99
C THR A 2 3.98 -11.84 6.99
N ALA A 3 3.09 -11.13 6.29
CA ALA A 3 2.98 -9.68 6.36
C ALA A 3 1.55 -9.27 6.71
N THR A 4 1.44 -8.20 7.48
CA THR A 4 0.18 -7.52 7.73
C THR A 4 0.09 -6.32 6.80
N ILE A 5 -0.91 -6.28 5.92
CA ILE A 5 -1.19 -5.17 5.00
C ILE A 5 -2.55 -4.59 5.38
N ASN A 6 -2.60 -3.31 5.71
CA ASN A 6 -3.81 -2.64 6.16
C ASN A 6 -4.58 -3.45 7.23
N LEU A 7 -3.83 -3.97 8.22
CA LEU A 7 -4.31 -4.77 9.36
C LEU A 7 -4.80 -6.18 9.02
N ILE A 8 -4.73 -6.61 7.78
CA ILE A 8 -5.07 -7.97 7.34
C ILE A 8 -3.76 -8.75 7.19
N ASP A 9 -3.74 -9.96 7.75
CA ASP A 9 -2.57 -10.83 7.67
C ASP A 9 -2.58 -11.64 6.37
N TYR A 10 -1.44 -11.63 5.67
CA TYR A 10 -1.21 -12.37 4.43
C TYR A 10 0.00 -13.28 4.57
N GLU A 11 -0.12 -14.49 4.05
CA GLU A 11 1.02 -15.37 3.82
C GLU A 11 1.69 -14.99 2.50
N ILE A 12 2.99 -14.68 2.54
CA ILE A 12 3.79 -14.33 1.36
C ILE A 12 4.63 -15.54 0.98
N LYS A 13 4.47 -15.96 -0.26
CA LYS A 13 5.19 -17.07 -0.89
C LYS A 13 6.28 -16.56 -1.83
N PRO A 14 7.22 -17.44 -2.25
CA PRO A 14 8.11 -17.10 -3.36
C PRO A 14 7.32 -16.71 -4.62
N ASN A 15 7.85 -15.76 -5.36
CA ASN A 15 7.27 -15.23 -6.60
C ASN A 15 5.98 -14.42 -6.42
N ASP A 16 5.60 -14.07 -5.20
CA ASP A 16 4.49 -13.15 -4.99
C ASP A 16 4.86 -11.72 -5.37
N LEU A 17 4.00 -11.09 -6.17
CA LEU A 17 4.00 -9.66 -6.42
C LEU A 17 3.15 -8.95 -5.36
N ILE A 18 3.77 -8.06 -4.61
CA ILE A 18 3.10 -7.22 -3.63
C ILE A 18 3.04 -5.80 -4.18
N THR A 19 1.85 -5.25 -4.35
CA THR A 19 1.66 -3.86 -4.79
C THR A 19 1.05 -3.04 -3.67
N LEU A 20 1.74 -1.98 -3.29
CA LEU A 20 1.32 -1.08 -2.23
C LEU A 20 0.93 0.27 -2.83
N LEU A 21 -0.29 0.69 -2.60
CA LEU A 21 -0.79 2.01 -2.99
C LEU A 21 -0.41 3.06 -1.93
N PRO A 22 -0.42 4.36 -2.27
CA PRO A 22 -0.25 5.42 -1.28
C PRO A 22 -1.21 5.24 -0.09
N GLY A 23 -0.69 5.45 1.12
CA GLY A 23 -1.44 5.25 2.36
C GLY A 23 -1.54 3.80 2.84
N THR A 24 -1.02 2.81 2.09
CA THR A 24 -0.98 1.42 2.54
C THR A 24 0.02 1.24 3.66
N ILE A 25 -0.43 0.60 4.75
CA ILE A 25 0.42 0.26 5.89
C ILE A 25 0.83 -1.20 5.77
N ILE A 26 2.15 -1.46 5.74
CA ILE A 26 2.70 -2.82 5.73
C ILE A 26 3.59 -3.06 6.92
N GLN A 27 3.48 -4.24 7.52
CA GLN A 27 4.35 -4.73 8.58
C GLN A 27 4.73 -6.19 8.32
N PHE A 28 6.03 -6.48 8.20
CA PHE A 28 6.54 -7.85 8.14
C PHE A 28 6.68 -8.40 9.56
N ARG A 29 6.12 -9.58 9.83
CA ARG A 29 6.08 -10.15 11.20
C ARG A 29 7.16 -11.17 11.46
N GLU A 30 7.29 -12.22 10.66
CA GLU A 30 8.24 -13.30 10.92
C GLU A 30 9.14 -13.56 9.70
N ARG A 31 10.43 -13.73 10.00
CA ARG A 31 11.44 -14.19 9.05
C ARG A 31 11.96 -15.51 9.55
N THR A 32 11.46 -16.61 9.02
CA THR A 32 11.98 -17.95 9.33
C THR A 32 13.15 -18.34 8.44
N GLU A 33 13.34 -17.67 7.28
CA GLU A 33 14.38 -17.98 6.31
C GLU A 33 14.96 -16.70 5.67
N LYS A 34 16.07 -16.86 4.91
CA LYS A 34 16.62 -15.76 4.11
C LYS A 34 15.68 -15.46 2.94
N VAL A 35 14.99 -14.35 3.00
CA VAL A 35 14.08 -13.86 1.95
C VAL A 35 14.81 -12.80 1.13
N ARG A 36 14.78 -12.92 -0.20
CA ARG A 36 15.21 -11.87 -1.12
C ARG A 36 13.96 -11.07 -1.55
N LEU A 37 13.98 -9.78 -1.33
CA LEU A 37 12.93 -8.87 -1.75
C LEU A 37 13.51 -7.91 -2.79
N CYS A 38 12.78 -7.71 -3.89
CA CYS A 38 13.05 -6.68 -4.88
C CYS A 38 12.01 -5.57 -4.70
N PHE A 39 12.45 -4.33 -4.54
CA PHE A 39 11.57 -3.18 -4.34
C PHE A 39 11.70 -2.21 -5.49
N ALA A 40 10.55 -1.69 -5.96
CA ALA A 40 10.49 -0.52 -6.81
C ALA A 40 9.48 0.46 -6.22
N GLY A 41 9.91 1.70 -5.99
CA GLY A 41 9.06 2.77 -5.46
C GLY A 41 9.01 3.93 -6.44
N PHE A 42 7.82 4.54 -6.58
CA PHE A 42 7.58 5.65 -7.48
C PHE A 42 6.87 6.78 -6.72
N SER A 43 7.29 8.02 -6.92
CA SER A 43 6.58 9.17 -6.37
C SER A 43 5.24 9.39 -7.07
N SER A 44 4.26 9.97 -6.36
CA SER A 44 2.97 10.35 -6.95
C SER A 44 3.15 11.26 -8.16
N GLU A 45 4.08 12.21 -8.09
CA GLU A 45 4.44 13.13 -9.18
C GLU A 45 4.94 12.38 -10.42
N CYS A 46 5.71 11.31 -10.22
CA CYS A 46 6.20 10.48 -11.31
C CYS A 46 5.04 9.74 -12.01
N VAL A 47 4.10 9.23 -11.23
CA VAL A 47 2.91 8.52 -11.75
C VAL A 47 1.96 9.48 -12.47
N GLU A 48 1.78 10.70 -11.97
CA GLU A 48 0.95 11.74 -12.59
C GLU A 48 1.48 12.17 -13.95
N ARG A 49 2.80 12.40 -14.07
CA ARG A 49 3.44 12.76 -15.34
C ARG A 49 3.21 11.74 -16.45
N ILE A 50 3.12 10.48 -16.12
CA ILE A 50 2.95 9.40 -17.10
C ILE A 50 1.52 9.34 -17.66
N ASN A 51 0.58 10.12 -17.11
CA ASN A 51 -0.82 10.20 -17.56
C ASN A 51 -1.55 8.84 -17.62
N LEU A 52 -1.14 7.89 -16.76
CA LEU A 52 -1.70 6.55 -16.67
C LEU A 52 -2.93 6.47 -15.76
N ILE A 53 -3.31 7.57 -15.10
CA ILE A 53 -4.37 7.58 -14.08
C ILE A 53 -5.65 6.95 -14.61
N LYS A 54 -6.05 7.24 -15.86
CA LYS A 54 -7.29 6.70 -16.43
C LYS A 54 -7.25 5.19 -16.64
N SER A 55 -6.13 4.62 -17.05
CA SER A 55 -5.99 3.18 -17.28
C SER A 55 -5.76 2.38 -16.00
N MET A 56 -5.24 3.03 -14.95
CA MET A 56 -4.95 2.39 -13.68
C MET A 56 -6.12 2.44 -12.68
N VAL A 57 -7.12 3.30 -12.87
CA VAL A 57 -8.27 3.41 -11.95
C VAL A 57 -8.95 2.05 -11.73
N SER A 58 -9.13 1.27 -12.80
CA SER A 58 -9.69 -0.09 -12.70
C SER A 58 -8.77 -1.09 -11.98
N SER A 59 -7.46 -0.85 -12.00
CA SER A 59 -6.47 -1.69 -11.32
C SER A 59 -6.31 -1.30 -9.85
N PHE A 60 -6.53 -0.04 -9.48
CA PHE A 60 -6.45 0.41 -8.08
C PHE A 60 -7.43 -0.32 -7.18
N SER A 61 -8.69 -0.45 -7.60
CA SER A 61 -9.68 -1.23 -6.85
C SER A 61 -9.19 -2.66 -6.60
N LYS A 62 -8.71 -3.33 -7.66
CA LYS A 62 -8.22 -4.70 -7.57
C LYS A 62 -6.97 -4.84 -6.70
N ILE A 63 -6.03 -3.88 -6.77
CA ILE A 63 -4.84 -3.85 -5.91
C ILE A 63 -5.26 -3.65 -4.45
N THR A 64 -6.23 -2.78 -4.19
CA THR A 64 -6.74 -2.55 -2.84
C THR A 64 -7.41 -3.80 -2.28
N GLU A 65 -8.16 -4.51 -3.10
CA GLU A 65 -8.85 -5.75 -2.72
C GLU A 65 -7.87 -6.92 -2.52
N CYS A 66 -6.88 -7.05 -3.41
CA CYS A 66 -5.91 -8.15 -3.40
C CYS A 66 -4.49 -7.60 -3.62
N PRO A 67 -3.82 -7.10 -2.57
CA PRO A 67 -2.50 -6.47 -2.72
C PRO A 67 -1.39 -7.47 -3.08
N ILE A 68 -1.64 -8.77 -2.97
CA ILE A 68 -0.69 -9.85 -3.26
C ILE A 68 -1.23 -10.72 -4.38
N VAL A 69 -0.41 -10.94 -5.40
CA VAL A 69 -0.72 -11.82 -6.54
C VAL A 69 0.40 -12.84 -6.69
N GLU A 70 0.06 -14.13 -6.65
CA GLU A 70 0.98 -15.21 -6.94
C GLU A 70 1.29 -15.25 -8.44
N LEU A 71 2.58 -15.11 -8.80
CA LEU A 71 3.04 -15.13 -10.17
C LEU A 71 3.62 -16.49 -10.54
N GLN A 72 3.54 -16.83 -11.81
CA GLN A 72 4.34 -17.91 -12.38
C GLN A 72 5.83 -17.51 -12.36
N GLU A 73 6.71 -18.48 -12.21
CA GLU A 73 8.16 -18.25 -12.03
C GLU A 73 8.79 -17.46 -13.18
N ASP A 74 8.37 -17.72 -14.41
CA ASP A 74 8.82 -17.02 -15.61
C ASP A 74 8.41 -15.52 -15.59
N ILE A 75 7.18 -15.22 -15.16
CA ILE A 75 6.68 -13.84 -15.04
C ILE A 75 7.39 -13.12 -13.89
N ALA A 76 7.60 -13.79 -12.76
CA ALA A 76 8.33 -13.22 -11.63
C ALA A 76 9.78 -12.89 -12.00
N SER A 77 10.47 -13.82 -12.68
CA SER A 77 11.84 -13.62 -13.18
C SER A 77 11.89 -12.45 -14.17
N TYR A 78 10.98 -12.38 -15.11
CA TYR A 78 10.88 -11.27 -16.07
C TYR A 78 10.74 -9.92 -15.36
N LEU A 79 9.86 -9.82 -14.36
CA LEU A 79 9.68 -8.59 -13.61
C LEU A 79 10.94 -8.20 -12.81
N ILE A 80 11.62 -9.17 -12.20
CA ILE A 80 12.86 -8.93 -11.45
C ILE A 80 13.95 -8.38 -12.38
N ASP A 81 14.10 -8.98 -13.57
CA ASP A 81 15.09 -8.54 -14.58
C ASP A 81 14.75 -7.12 -15.07
N TYR A 82 13.46 -6.85 -15.30
CA TYR A 82 13.00 -5.54 -15.73
C TYR A 82 13.21 -4.46 -14.66
N PHE A 83 12.90 -4.75 -13.39
CA PHE A 83 13.19 -3.85 -12.29
C PHE A 83 14.68 -3.62 -12.11
N SER A 84 15.49 -4.66 -12.27
CA SER A 84 16.95 -4.58 -12.18
C SER A 84 17.53 -3.69 -13.29
N LEU A 85 17.00 -3.82 -14.51
CA LEU A 85 17.36 -2.97 -15.64
C LEU A 85 16.97 -1.51 -15.37
N LEU A 86 15.73 -1.28 -14.91
CA LEU A 86 15.25 0.05 -14.58
C LEU A 86 16.10 0.71 -13.49
N ALA A 87 16.45 -0.02 -12.43
CA ALA A 87 17.31 0.47 -11.36
C ALA A 87 18.70 0.87 -11.89
N ARG A 88 19.31 0.07 -12.78
CA ARG A 88 20.59 0.41 -13.41
C ARG A 88 20.50 1.70 -14.23
N VAL A 89 19.42 1.86 -14.99
CA VAL A 89 19.19 3.02 -15.84
C VAL A 89 18.97 4.29 -15.02
N THR A 90 18.28 4.19 -13.87
CA THR A 90 17.93 5.35 -13.03
C THR A 90 18.99 5.71 -12.00
N CYS A 91 19.83 4.75 -11.57
CA CYS A 91 20.83 4.96 -10.52
C CYS A 91 22.25 5.16 -11.04
N ASP A 92 22.53 4.89 -12.33
CA ASP A 92 23.86 5.06 -12.89
C ASP A 92 24.03 6.50 -13.41
N GLU A 93 24.73 7.35 -12.62
CA GLU A 93 25.05 8.75 -13.00
C GLU A 93 25.81 8.85 -14.32
N LYS A 94 26.48 7.79 -14.77
CA LYS A 94 27.19 7.75 -16.04
C LYS A 94 26.28 7.47 -17.24
N LEU A 95 25.11 6.85 -16.98
CA LEU A 95 24.08 6.58 -17.96
C LEU A 95 23.00 7.68 -17.89
N SER A 96 23.38 8.92 -18.21
CA SER A 96 22.41 10.02 -18.30
C SER A 96 21.44 9.79 -19.47
N LEU A 97 20.44 8.93 -19.25
CA LEU A 97 19.42 8.71 -20.26
C LEU A 97 18.42 9.88 -20.28
N PRO A 98 17.88 10.21 -21.45
CA PRO A 98 16.82 11.21 -21.56
C PRO A 98 15.65 10.84 -20.61
N SER A 99 15.06 11.85 -19.96
CA SER A 99 13.91 11.68 -19.06
C SER A 99 12.76 10.91 -19.69
N GLU A 100 12.57 11.09 -21.00
CA GLU A 100 11.57 10.40 -21.81
C GLU A 100 11.75 8.87 -21.82
N MET A 101 12.98 8.37 -21.85
CA MET A 101 13.24 6.93 -21.78
C MET A 101 12.86 6.35 -20.40
N THR A 102 13.14 7.09 -19.35
CA THR A 102 12.75 6.71 -18.00
C THR A 102 11.23 6.67 -17.87
N GLU A 103 10.53 7.66 -18.41
CA GLU A 103 9.06 7.71 -18.40
C GLU A 103 8.42 6.56 -19.19
N VAL A 104 8.93 6.24 -20.39
CA VAL A 104 8.47 5.12 -21.20
C VAL A 104 8.68 3.79 -20.47
N SER A 105 9.84 3.60 -19.86
CA SER A 105 10.15 2.38 -19.11
C SER A 105 9.22 2.23 -17.88
N LEU A 106 9.01 3.31 -17.16
CA LEU A 106 8.10 3.33 -16.02
C LEU A 106 6.65 3.06 -16.44
N ARG A 107 6.19 3.68 -17.54
CA ARG A 107 4.88 3.42 -18.11
C ARG A 107 4.70 1.95 -18.45
N SER A 108 5.71 1.33 -19.05
CA SER A 108 5.68 -0.09 -19.43
C SER A 108 5.50 -0.98 -18.21
N ILE A 109 6.25 -0.77 -17.12
CA ILE A 109 6.17 -1.59 -15.92
C ILE A 109 4.84 -1.42 -15.20
N LEU A 110 4.35 -0.18 -15.07
CA LEU A 110 3.05 0.07 -14.44
C LEU A 110 1.91 -0.55 -15.25
N THR A 111 2.01 -0.52 -16.59
CA THR A 111 1.06 -1.19 -17.46
C THR A 111 1.11 -2.71 -17.28
N ALA A 112 2.32 -3.29 -17.20
CA ALA A 112 2.48 -4.74 -16.98
C ALA A 112 1.88 -5.16 -15.64
N VAL A 113 2.14 -4.43 -14.55
CA VAL A 113 1.54 -4.67 -13.24
C VAL A 113 0.01 -4.57 -13.31
N GLY A 114 -0.53 -3.55 -13.98
CA GLY A 114 -1.98 -3.40 -14.18
C GLY A 114 -2.61 -4.60 -14.91
N LEU A 115 -1.97 -5.09 -15.97
CA LEU A 115 -2.42 -6.27 -16.72
C LEU A 115 -2.34 -7.55 -15.88
N ILE A 116 -1.30 -7.70 -15.06
CA ILE A 116 -1.18 -8.82 -14.11
C ILE A 116 -2.37 -8.80 -13.17
N TYR A 117 -2.69 -7.67 -12.55
CA TYR A 117 -3.84 -7.56 -11.66
C TYR A 117 -5.17 -7.82 -12.37
N GLN A 118 -5.34 -7.40 -13.62
CA GLN A 118 -6.52 -7.72 -14.41
C GLN A 118 -6.68 -9.22 -14.65
N ARG A 119 -5.58 -9.93 -14.89
CA ARG A 119 -5.60 -11.35 -15.26
C ARG A 119 -5.70 -12.28 -14.04
N TYR A 120 -5.01 -11.95 -12.96
CA TYR A 120 -4.83 -12.86 -11.82
C TYR A 120 -5.79 -12.58 -10.66
N SER A 121 -6.23 -11.34 -10.45
CA SER A 121 -7.18 -11.04 -9.38
C SER A 121 -8.58 -11.62 -9.64
N SER A 122 -8.91 -11.94 -10.89
CA SER A 122 -10.20 -12.56 -11.24
C SER A 122 -10.37 -14.00 -10.73
N LYS A 123 -9.28 -14.68 -10.35
CA LYS A 123 -9.32 -16.10 -9.96
C LYS A 123 -9.58 -16.35 -8.47
N ASN A 124 -9.42 -15.36 -7.60
CA ASN A 124 -9.38 -15.57 -6.14
C ASN A 124 -10.40 -14.75 -5.34
N HIS A 125 -11.44 -14.16 -5.96
CA HIS A 125 -12.34 -13.28 -5.24
C HIS A 125 -13.59 -13.97 -4.68
N ASN A 126 -13.48 -14.43 -3.43
CA ASN A 126 -14.55 -14.27 -2.45
C ASN A 126 -14.19 -13.06 -1.56
N THR A 127 -14.46 -11.85 -2.04
CA THR A 127 -14.21 -10.64 -1.25
C THR A 127 -15.13 -10.68 -0.03
N ASN A 128 -14.54 -10.88 1.13
CA ASN A 128 -15.30 -10.84 2.37
C ASN A 128 -15.67 -9.37 2.66
N ARG A 129 -16.94 -9.00 2.63
CA ARG A 129 -17.44 -7.63 2.88
C ARG A 129 -16.85 -7.01 4.15
N LYS A 130 -16.54 -7.83 5.16
CA LYS A 130 -15.90 -7.36 6.40
C LYS A 130 -14.47 -6.86 6.18
N GLU A 131 -13.70 -7.53 5.33
CA GLU A 131 -12.34 -7.10 4.97
C GLU A 131 -12.37 -5.82 4.13
N GLU A 132 -13.35 -5.68 3.25
CA GLU A 132 -13.58 -4.47 2.47
C GLU A 132 -13.84 -3.27 3.38
N ILE A 133 -14.75 -3.39 4.36
CA ILE A 133 -14.99 -2.36 5.38
C ILE A 133 -13.71 -1.98 6.13
N CYS A 134 -12.88 -2.98 6.49
CA CYS A 134 -11.60 -2.69 7.16
C CYS A 134 -10.62 -1.94 6.27
N ARG A 135 -10.53 -2.26 4.97
CA ARG A 135 -9.69 -1.55 4.01
C ARG A 135 -10.16 -0.11 3.80
N GLU A 136 -11.47 0.08 3.60
CA GLU A 136 -12.08 1.41 3.48
C GLU A 136 -11.84 2.25 4.74
N LEU A 137 -12.00 1.65 5.93
CA LEU A 137 -11.68 2.32 7.20
C LEU A 137 -10.22 2.80 7.23
N VAL A 138 -9.25 1.94 6.90
CA VAL A 138 -7.83 2.33 6.91
C VAL A 138 -7.57 3.46 5.93
N GLY A 139 -8.17 3.44 4.75
CA GLY A 139 -8.09 4.53 3.77
C GLY A 139 -8.60 5.85 4.35
N LEU A 140 -9.81 5.86 4.91
CA LEU A 140 -10.41 7.03 5.54
C LEU A 140 -9.61 7.53 6.76
N VAL A 141 -9.10 6.61 7.58
CA VAL A 141 -8.25 6.99 8.72
C VAL A 141 -6.97 7.64 8.22
N THR A 142 -6.31 7.10 7.20
CA THR A 142 -5.08 7.67 6.64
C THR A 142 -5.31 9.08 6.08
N GLU A 143 -6.49 9.35 5.56
CA GLU A 143 -6.87 10.67 5.01
C GLU A 143 -7.21 11.70 6.10
N HIS A 144 -7.84 11.27 7.21
CA HIS A 144 -8.46 12.19 8.17
C HIS A 144 -7.89 12.12 9.60
N TYR A 145 -6.92 11.25 9.92
CA TYR A 145 -6.44 11.01 11.30
C TYR A 145 -5.87 12.23 12.02
N THR A 146 -5.41 13.23 11.29
CA THR A 146 -4.91 14.49 11.87
C THR A 146 -6.03 15.38 12.40
N GLU A 147 -7.20 15.37 11.76
CA GLU A 147 -8.32 16.25 12.06
C GLU A 147 -9.41 15.53 12.88
N GLU A 148 -9.60 14.24 12.61
CA GLU A 148 -10.71 13.50 13.18
C GLU A 148 -10.26 12.14 13.76
N ARG A 149 -10.62 11.91 15.02
CA ARG A 149 -10.26 10.69 15.77
C ARG A 149 -11.45 9.94 16.34
N ARG A 150 -12.67 10.43 16.11
CA ARG A 150 -13.90 9.80 16.61
C ARG A 150 -14.32 8.67 15.69
N ALA A 151 -14.51 7.48 16.27
CA ALA A 151 -14.94 6.29 15.52
C ALA A 151 -16.29 6.51 14.81
N GLN A 152 -17.18 7.35 15.38
CA GLN A 152 -18.46 7.69 14.77
C GLN A 152 -18.30 8.34 13.41
N PHE A 153 -17.35 9.29 13.25
CA PHE A 153 -17.09 9.95 11.97
C PHE A 153 -16.81 8.94 10.85
N TYR A 154 -15.99 7.94 11.13
CA TYR A 154 -15.66 6.90 10.16
C TYR A 154 -16.83 5.97 9.86
N ALA A 155 -17.64 5.66 10.86
CA ALA A 155 -18.86 4.88 10.64
C ALA A 155 -19.86 5.63 9.73
N ASP A 156 -20.03 6.93 9.96
CA ASP A 156 -20.90 7.79 9.14
C ASP A 156 -20.39 7.90 7.70
N LYS A 157 -19.08 8.06 7.50
CA LYS A 157 -18.44 8.07 6.17
C LYS A 157 -18.62 6.76 5.42
N LEU A 158 -18.59 5.63 6.11
CA LEU A 158 -18.80 4.29 5.55
C LEU A 158 -20.29 3.95 5.37
N GLY A 159 -21.20 4.80 5.83
CA GLY A 159 -22.65 4.57 5.74
C GLY A 159 -23.15 3.38 6.59
N ILE A 160 -22.44 3.05 7.68
CA ILE A 160 -22.78 1.94 8.58
C ILE A 160 -22.87 2.41 10.04
N SER A 161 -23.54 1.63 10.89
CA SER A 161 -23.60 1.95 12.32
C SER A 161 -22.23 1.76 12.99
N LEU A 162 -21.93 2.56 14.03
CA LEU A 162 -20.71 2.42 14.83
C LEU A 162 -20.58 1.00 15.42
N GLN A 163 -21.68 0.40 15.83
CA GLN A 163 -21.68 -0.97 16.35
C GLN A 163 -21.27 -1.97 15.28
N HIS A 164 -21.78 -1.84 14.05
CA HIS A 164 -21.41 -2.71 12.93
C HIS A 164 -19.93 -2.55 12.58
N LEU A 165 -19.44 -1.29 12.48
CA LEU A 165 -18.02 -1.00 12.25
C LEU A 165 -17.14 -1.64 13.34
N SER A 166 -17.45 -1.40 14.62
CA SER A 166 -16.68 -1.91 15.76
C SER A 166 -16.64 -3.44 15.79
N THR A 167 -17.76 -4.09 15.54
CA THR A 167 -17.84 -5.54 15.50
C THR A 167 -17.02 -6.11 14.34
N THR A 168 -17.17 -5.51 13.15
CA THR A 168 -16.45 -5.94 11.93
C THR A 168 -14.94 -5.79 12.09
N VAL A 169 -14.47 -4.63 12.54
CA VAL A 169 -13.04 -4.37 12.75
C VAL A 169 -12.47 -5.35 13.78
N LYS A 170 -13.18 -5.57 14.90
CA LYS A 170 -12.74 -6.51 15.93
C LYS A 170 -12.64 -7.94 15.41
N GLN A 171 -13.57 -8.37 14.58
CA GLN A 171 -13.57 -9.72 14.00
C GLN A 171 -12.45 -9.95 13.00
N VAL A 172 -12.15 -8.94 12.14
CA VAL A 172 -11.14 -9.07 11.09
C VAL A 172 -9.73 -8.85 11.64
N THR A 173 -9.54 -7.84 12.49
CA THR A 173 -8.20 -7.36 12.88
C THR A 173 -7.81 -7.72 14.31
N GLY A 174 -8.75 -8.19 15.12
CA GLY A 174 -8.56 -8.38 16.57
C GLY A 174 -8.49 -7.09 17.38
N ARG A 175 -8.52 -5.91 16.73
CA ARG A 175 -8.37 -4.57 17.33
C ARG A 175 -9.70 -3.83 17.38
N ASN A 176 -9.82 -2.81 18.23
CA ASN A 176 -10.94 -1.89 18.17
C ASN A 176 -10.66 -0.74 17.17
N VAL A 177 -11.69 0.02 16.80
CA VAL A 177 -11.55 1.12 15.82
C VAL A 177 -10.59 2.20 16.30
N LEU A 178 -10.61 2.55 17.59
CA LEU A 178 -9.71 3.56 18.15
C LEU A 178 -8.25 3.10 18.13
N ASP A 179 -7.99 1.80 18.33
CA ASP A 179 -6.63 1.24 18.20
C ASP A 179 -6.13 1.35 16.75
N VAL A 180 -7.02 1.20 15.76
CA VAL A 180 -6.68 1.38 14.34
C VAL A 180 -6.27 2.83 14.07
N ILE A 181 -7.06 3.79 14.55
CA ILE A 181 -6.77 5.22 14.41
C ILE A 181 -5.43 5.56 15.09
N ALA A 182 -5.27 5.14 16.35
CA ALA A 182 -4.04 5.36 17.10
C ALA A 182 -2.80 4.74 16.41
N TYR A 183 -2.96 3.56 15.82
CA TYR A 183 -1.90 2.89 15.07
C TYR A 183 -1.40 3.72 13.89
N VAL A 184 -2.29 4.30 13.09
CA VAL A 184 -1.94 5.19 11.97
C VAL A 184 -1.19 6.43 12.47
N VAL A 185 -1.70 7.08 13.51
CA VAL A 185 -1.05 8.25 14.14
C VAL A 185 0.37 7.93 14.60
N ILE A 186 0.56 6.80 15.27
CA ILE A 186 1.88 6.38 15.78
C ILE A 186 2.85 6.05 14.64
N ILE A 187 2.36 5.43 13.56
CA ILE A 187 3.20 5.15 12.38
C ILE A 187 3.71 6.46 11.77
N ASP A 188 2.84 7.45 11.57
CA ASP A 188 3.25 8.74 11.01
C ASP A 188 4.20 9.49 11.96
N ALA A 189 3.92 9.48 13.28
CA ALA A 189 4.84 10.04 14.27
C ALA A 189 6.24 9.41 14.17
N LYS A 190 6.31 8.08 14.07
CA LYS A 190 7.59 7.36 13.91
C LYS A 190 8.28 7.68 12.58
N ALA A 191 7.52 7.83 11.50
CA ALA A 191 8.05 8.21 10.20
C ALA A 191 8.67 9.61 10.27
N LYS A 192 7.96 10.59 10.81
CA LYS A 192 8.45 11.96 11.02
C LYS A 192 9.71 12.02 11.89
N LEU A 193 9.75 11.24 12.98
CA LEU A 193 10.94 11.13 13.85
C LEU A 193 12.17 10.61 13.11
N LYS A 194 11.99 9.75 12.10
CA LYS A 194 13.10 9.14 11.34
C LYS A 194 13.51 9.95 10.11
N SER A 195 12.56 10.63 9.48
CA SER A 195 12.76 11.24 8.16
C SER A 195 12.83 12.76 8.16
N SER A 196 12.62 13.41 9.32
CA SER A 196 12.65 14.86 9.43
C SER A 196 13.53 15.31 10.60
N ASN A 197 13.88 16.59 10.60
CA ASN A 197 14.59 17.26 11.71
C ASN A 197 13.62 17.91 12.71
N MET A 198 12.35 17.55 12.68
CA MET A 198 11.33 18.07 13.59
C MET A 198 11.59 17.63 15.02
N THR A 199 11.39 18.54 15.96
CA THR A 199 11.35 18.22 17.38
C THR A 199 10.10 17.40 17.71
N ILE A 200 10.10 16.70 18.85
CA ILE A 200 8.94 15.94 19.33
C ILE A 200 7.71 16.85 19.46
N GLN A 201 7.89 18.09 19.89
CA GLN A 201 6.82 19.07 20.03
C GLN A 201 6.23 19.49 18.66
N GLU A 202 7.08 19.74 17.67
CA GLU A 202 6.63 20.04 16.30
C GLU A 202 5.89 18.86 15.66
N ILE A 203 6.36 17.63 15.91
CA ILE A 203 5.66 16.43 15.47
C ILE A 203 4.30 16.33 16.15
N ALA A 204 4.22 16.56 17.48
CA ALA A 204 2.95 16.55 18.20
C ALA A 204 1.97 17.57 17.60
N TYR A 205 2.41 18.81 17.38
CA TYR A 205 1.58 19.84 16.74
C TYR A 205 1.15 19.46 15.31
N SER A 206 2.07 18.90 14.51
CA SER A 206 1.75 18.46 13.14
C SER A 206 0.71 17.33 13.09
N LEU A 207 0.57 16.61 14.19
CA LEU A 207 -0.41 15.56 14.40
C LEU A 207 -1.64 16.04 15.19
N ASN A 208 -1.79 17.34 15.37
CA ASN A 208 -2.91 17.96 16.10
C ASN A 208 -3.05 17.44 17.56
N PHE A 209 -1.91 17.29 18.25
CA PHE A 209 -1.87 17.15 19.70
C PHE A 209 -1.54 18.53 20.32
N PRO A 210 -2.21 18.88 21.45
CA PRO A 210 -1.97 20.14 22.16
C PRO A 210 -0.56 20.23 22.77
#